data_9c694a4cd196d5677ec868e3ba15dbd6
#
_entry.id   9c694a4cd196d5677ec868e3ba15dbd6
#
_cell.length_a   1.000
_cell.length_b   1.000
_cell.length_c   1.000
_cell.angle_alpha   90.00
_cell.angle_beta   90.00
_cell.angle_gamma   90.00
#
_symmetry.space_group_name_H-M   'P 1'
#
loop_
_entity.id
_entity.type
_entity.pdbx_description
1 polymer ?
#
loop_
_entity_poly.entity_id
_entity_poly.type
_entity_poly.pdbx_seq_one_letter_code
_entity_poly.pdbx_strand_id
1 'polypeptide(L)'
;MPDGTPDSGAGMRVSRWGFPIIDFHTHLPVPDEHPPAAEERYRQRFGERKAAILKDNWRRYQEEWWTAYGFPFSEEHEPPAGEQAQRWSGEIEEAGLEAVVFVTGGGNRTLARAIADQPRMLGFAHHDPFLPGADAELRRAVVEDGLSGFKVLAPALDGRIDDDSLHPVWAVAEELGIPVLIHFGTLDGGGGTAAHANIDPLMLHPVAKAFPEVPFVVPHFGCGYPAELLQLAWACRNVHVDTSGNNEWVRWMPYPLSVGDLFAKFLDTVGPERVLFGSDSSHFPRGLVRAYYDSQVDIVGRLGLSASERHLVFAGNAARLLHLRSGA
;
A
#
# COMPACT_ATOMS: atom_id res chain seq x y z
N MET A 1 -37.11 -21.85 -27.56
CA MET A 1 -36.48 -20.66 -27.00
C MET A 1 -35.70 -21.11 -25.77
N PRO A 2 -34.36 -21.23 -25.78
CA PRO A 2 -33.62 -21.45 -24.55
C PRO A 2 -33.33 -20.07 -23.92
N ASP A 3 -33.82 -19.93 -22.69
CA ASP A 3 -33.47 -18.81 -21.77
C ASP A 3 -32.00 -18.85 -21.47
N GLY A 4 -31.27 -17.91 -22.05
CA GLY A 4 -29.90 -17.63 -21.71
C GLY A 4 -29.81 -16.65 -20.54
N THR A 5 -29.98 -17.13 -19.30
CA THR A 5 -29.50 -16.40 -18.12
C THR A 5 -27.97 -16.52 -18.09
N PRO A 6 -27.21 -15.40 -18.01
CA PRO A 6 -25.77 -15.51 -17.81
C PRO A 6 -25.52 -16.05 -16.41
N ASP A 7 -24.75 -17.13 -16.37
CA ASP A 7 -24.21 -17.75 -15.15
C ASP A 7 -23.35 -16.72 -14.39
N SER A 8 -23.92 -16.11 -13.34
CA SER A 8 -23.30 -15.08 -12.51
C SER A 8 -22.69 -15.66 -11.23
N GLY A 9 -22.23 -16.90 -11.29
CA GLY A 9 -21.67 -17.65 -10.15
C GLY A 9 -20.17 -17.92 -10.24
N ALA A 10 -19.36 -16.98 -10.74
CA ALA A 10 -17.92 -17.15 -10.69
C ALA A 10 -17.41 -16.77 -9.30
N GLY A 11 -17.08 -17.77 -8.47
CA GLY A 11 -16.30 -17.57 -7.24
C GLY A 11 -14.93 -16.92 -7.54
N MET A 12 -14.25 -16.39 -6.51
CA MET A 12 -12.92 -15.82 -6.65
C MET A 12 -11.96 -16.79 -7.34
N ARG A 13 -11.09 -16.28 -8.21
CA ARG A 13 -10.08 -17.06 -8.92
C ARG A 13 -9.08 -17.67 -7.95
N VAL A 14 -8.72 -18.91 -8.18
CA VAL A 14 -7.68 -19.63 -7.42
C VAL A 14 -6.32 -19.28 -8.02
N SER A 15 -5.43 -18.70 -7.21
CA SER A 15 -4.06 -18.37 -7.59
C SER A 15 -3.16 -19.62 -7.69
N ARG A 16 -1.94 -19.46 -8.19
CA ARG A 16 -0.90 -20.51 -8.21
C ARG A 16 -0.59 -21.09 -6.82
N TRP A 17 -0.93 -20.40 -5.74
CA TRP A 17 -0.77 -20.85 -4.36
C TRP A 17 -1.96 -21.69 -3.82
N GLY A 18 -2.95 -21.97 -4.67
CA GLY A 18 -4.06 -22.86 -4.35
C GLY A 18 -5.26 -22.22 -3.64
N PHE A 19 -5.31 -20.89 -3.53
CA PHE A 19 -6.43 -20.14 -2.97
C PHE A 19 -6.46 -18.70 -3.56
N PRO A 20 -7.58 -17.97 -3.43
CA PRO A 20 -7.66 -16.58 -3.92
C PRO A 20 -6.68 -15.66 -3.23
N ILE A 21 -6.03 -14.77 -4.02
CA ILE A 21 -5.16 -13.71 -3.50
C ILE A 21 -5.53 -12.38 -4.17
N ILE A 22 -5.74 -11.35 -3.35
CA ILE A 22 -5.76 -9.96 -3.72
C ILE A 22 -4.52 -9.32 -3.11
N ASP A 23 -3.64 -8.81 -3.96
CA ASP A 23 -2.49 -8.05 -3.50
C ASP A 23 -2.91 -6.61 -3.23
N PHE A 24 -3.01 -6.25 -1.95
CA PHE A 24 -3.54 -4.95 -1.52
C PHE A 24 -2.53 -3.80 -1.66
N HIS A 25 -1.25 -4.09 -1.97
CA HIS A 25 -0.20 -3.09 -1.98
C HIS A 25 0.84 -3.38 -3.08
N THR A 26 0.67 -2.67 -4.19
CA THR A 26 1.64 -2.64 -5.30
C THR A 26 1.81 -1.21 -5.81
N HIS A 27 2.81 -0.99 -6.64
CA HIS A 27 3.09 0.31 -7.27
C HIS A 27 3.17 0.16 -8.78
N LEU A 28 2.46 1.02 -9.51
CA LEU A 28 2.65 1.11 -10.96
C LEU A 28 3.89 1.98 -11.22
N PRO A 29 4.95 1.43 -11.88
CA PRO A 29 6.21 2.15 -12.06
C PRO A 29 6.10 3.20 -13.16
N VAL A 30 5.60 4.37 -12.80
CA VAL A 30 5.43 5.53 -13.68
C VAL A 30 5.88 6.77 -12.92
N PRO A 31 6.64 7.69 -13.54
CA PRO A 31 7.04 8.93 -12.89
C PRO A 31 5.85 9.74 -12.37
N ASP A 32 5.94 10.28 -11.18
CA ASP A 32 4.90 11.12 -10.60
C ASP A 32 4.74 12.43 -11.39
N GLU A 33 3.52 12.74 -11.79
CA GLU A 33 3.16 14.03 -12.43
C GLU A 33 3.41 15.21 -11.48
N HIS A 34 3.27 14.97 -10.19
CA HIS A 34 3.50 15.96 -9.12
C HIS A 34 4.43 15.34 -8.07
N PRO A 35 5.76 15.35 -8.33
CA PRO A 35 6.71 14.82 -7.35
C PRO A 35 6.55 15.54 -6.00
N PRO A 36 6.80 14.85 -4.89
CA PRO A 36 6.68 15.44 -3.56
C PRO A 36 7.42 16.76 -3.45
N ALA A 37 6.75 17.81 -2.99
CA ALA A 37 7.34 19.13 -2.83
C ALA A 37 8.48 19.17 -1.77
N ALA A 38 8.71 18.08 -1.04
CA ALA A 38 9.72 17.97 0.01
C ALA A 38 11.13 18.30 -0.48
N GLU A 39 11.53 17.84 -1.67
CA GLU A 39 12.87 18.15 -2.22
C GLU A 39 13.00 19.62 -2.53
N GLU A 40 11.98 20.23 -3.15
CA GLU A 40 12.01 21.67 -3.49
C GLU A 40 12.02 22.53 -2.21
N ARG A 41 11.20 22.20 -1.23
CA ARG A 41 11.17 22.90 0.07
C ARG A 41 12.51 22.79 0.81
N TYR A 42 13.11 21.59 0.78
CA TYR A 42 14.43 21.38 1.39
C TYR A 42 15.49 22.21 0.68
N ARG A 43 15.46 22.24 -0.67
CA ARG A 43 16.38 23.04 -1.52
C ARG A 43 16.25 24.53 -1.20
N GLN A 44 15.04 25.05 -1.12
CA GLN A 44 14.78 26.45 -0.77
C GLN A 44 15.29 26.80 0.63
N ARG A 45 15.11 25.90 1.59
CA ARG A 45 15.50 26.15 2.99
C ARG A 45 17.00 25.98 3.25
N PHE A 46 17.63 25.00 2.64
CA PHE A 46 18.99 24.57 2.98
C PHE A 46 19.99 24.69 1.83
N GLY A 47 19.54 24.99 0.63
CA GLY A 47 20.33 25.20 -0.58
C GLY A 47 20.62 23.93 -1.37
N GLU A 48 20.92 24.12 -2.66
CA GLU A 48 21.12 23.09 -3.67
C GLU A 48 22.19 22.05 -3.27
N ARG A 49 23.32 22.52 -2.71
CA ARG A 49 24.41 21.63 -2.32
C ARG A 49 23.99 20.56 -1.29
N LYS A 50 23.18 20.95 -0.29
CA LYS A 50 22.73 20.01 0.75
C LYS A 50 21.71 19.05 0.19
N ALA A 51 20.78 19.52 -0.64
CA ALA A 51 19.82 18.67 -1.31
C ALA A 51 20.51 17.61 -2.19
N ALA A 52 21.52 17.99 -2.96
CA ALA A 52 22.30 17.09 -3.79
C ALA A 52 23.03 16.00 -2.97
N ILE A 53 23.57 16.35 -1.79
CA ILE A 53 24.22 15.39 -0.89
C ILE A 53 23.18 14.34 -0.40
N LEU A 54 22.01 14.76 0.04
CA LEU A 54 20.98 13.84 0.53
C LEU A 54 20.45 12.95 -0.57
N LYS A 55 20.27 13.49 -1.78
CA LYS A 55 19.87 12.72 -2.96
C LYS A 55 20.91 11.67 -3.35
N ASP A 56 22.20 12.01 -3.31
CA ASP A 56 23.28 11.04 -3.57
C ASP A 56 23.34 9.95 -2.49
N ASN A 57 23.17 10.31 -1.21
CA ASN A 57 23.10 9.34 -0.12
C ASN A 57 21.91 8.39 -0.28
N TRP A 58 20.73 8.93 -0.61
CA TRP A 58 19.55 8.11 -0.87
C TRP A 58 19.77 7.13 -2.02
N ARG A 59 20.31 7.60 -3.15
CA ARG A 59 20.61 6.75 -4.31
C ARG A 59 21.59 5.63 -3.95
N ARG A 60 22.69 5.92 -3.25
CA ARG A 60 23.67 4.91 -2.81
C ARG A 60 23.04 3.88 -1.89
N TYR A 61 22.22 4.31 -0.93
CA TYR A 61 21.53 3.40 -0.04
C TYR A 61 20.58 2.46 -0.79
N GLN A 62 19.84 2.96 -1.76
CA GLN A 62 19.00 2.16 -2.65
C GLN A 62 19.82 1.11 -3.43
N GLU A 63 20.91 1.52 -4.03
CA GLU A 63 21.79 0.61 -4.79
C GLU A 63 22.38 -0.48 -3.88
N GLU A 64 22.83 -0.13 -2.67
CA GLU A 64 23.32 -1.07 -1.67
C GLU A 64 22.24 -2.06 -1.24
N TRP A 65 21.03 -1.57 -0.99
CA TRP A 65 19.89 -2.39 -0.63
C TRP A 65 19.53 -3.39 -1.74
N TRP A 66 19.37 -2.93 -2.96
CA TRP A 66 19.03 -3.78 -4.09
C TRP A 66 20.11 -4.85 -4.32
N THR A 67 21.38 -4.46 -4.20
CA THR A 67 22.49 -5.39 -4.30
C THR A 67 22.49 -6.43 -3.18
N ALA A 68 22.23 -6.01 -1.94
CA ALA A 68 22.22 -6.90 -0.77
C ALA A 68 21.12 -7.96 -0.84
N TYR A 69 19.97 -7.61 -1.44
CA TYR A 69 18.82 -8.52 -1.57
C TYR A 69 18.70 -9.16 -2.97
N GLY A 70 19.68 -8.96 -3.84
CA GLY A 70 19.67 -9.53 -5.18
C GLY A 70 18.53 -9.01 -6.07
N PHE A 71 18.06 -7.80 -5.84
CA PHE A 71 17.06 -7.18 -6.69
C PHE A 71 17.69 -6.61 -7.96
N PRO A 72 17.07 -6.83 -9.12
CA PRO A 72 17.49 -6.14 -10.32
C PRO A 72 17.22 -4.64 -10.19
N PHE A 73 18.12 -3.84 -10.76
CA PHE A 73 17.88 -2.40 -10.86
C PHE A 73 16.68 -2.13 -11.78
N SER A 74 15.97 -1.01 -11.52
CA SER A 74 14.90 -0.57 -12.42
C SER A 74 15.44 -0.30 -13.83
N GLU A 75 14.56 -0.45 -14.82
CA GLU A 75 14.89 -0.14 -16.20
C GLU A 75 15.27 1.34 -16.33
N GLU A 76 16.29 1.65 -17.18
CA GLU A 76 16.70 3.04 -17.39
C GLU A 76 15.60 3.91 -18.03
N HIS A 77 14.73 3.27 -18.83
CA HIS A 77 13.62 3.92 -19.51
C HIS A 77 12.33 3.21 -19.11
N GLU A 78 11.53 3.89 -18.33
CA GLU A 78 10.22 3.39 -17.95
C GLU A 78 9.23 3.55 -19.13
N PRO A 79 8.57 2.47 -19.57
CA PRO A 79 7.52 2.55 -20.59
C PRO A 79 6.35 3.45 -20.12
N PRO A 80 5.52 3.93 -21.07
CA PRO A 80 4.31 4.64 -20.73
C PRO A 80 3.37 3.84 -19.84
N ALA A 81 2.54 4.52 -19.03
CA ALA A 81 1.68 3.91 -18.02
C ALA A 81 0.79 2.78 -18.58
N GLY A 82 0.24 2.92 -19.78
CA GLY A 82 -0.57 1.87 -20.42
C GLY A 82 0.23 0.61 -20.78
N GLU A 83 1.49 0.75 -21.20
CA GLU A 83 2.38 -0.38 -21.46
C GLU A 83 2.78 -1.06 -20.14
N GLN A 84 3.06 -0.29 -19.08
CA GLN A 84 3.30 -0.83 -17.76
C GLN A 84 2.10 -1.63 -17.26
N ALA A 85 0.88 -1.12 -17.42
CA ALA A 85 -0.34 -1.83 -17.06
C ALA A 85 -0.50 -3.15 -17.83
N GLN A 86 -0.14 -3.19 -19.12
CA GLN A 86 -0.16 -4.44 -19.91
C GLN A 86 0.85 -5.47 -19.38
N ARG A 87 2.06 -5.03 -19.00
CA ARG A 87 3.08 -5.92 -18.41
C ARG A 87 2.58 -6.50 -17.08
N TRP A 88 1.99 -5.65 -16.23
CA TRP A 88 1.35 -6.08 -14.99
C TRP A 88 0.18 -7.04 -15.22
N SER A 89 -0.61 -6.84 -16.28
CA SER A 89 -1.69 -7.77 -16.66
C SER A 89 -1.15 -9.18 -16.89
N GLY A 90 0.00 -9.29 -17.57
CA GLY A 90 0.69 -10.57 -17.78
C GLY A 90 1.13 -11.24 -16.46
N GLU A 91 1.72 -10.48 -15.54
CA GLU A 91 2.14 -10.97 -14.22
C GLU A 91 0.96 -11.46 -13.38
N ILE A 92 -0.15 -10.69 -13.36
CA ILE A 92 -1.38 -11.02 -12.64
C ILE A 92 -2.00 -12.31 -13.18
N GLU A 93 -2.06 -12.43 -14.51
CA GLU A 93 -2.64 -13.60 -15.17
C GLU A 93 -1.78 -14.85 -14.92
N GLU A 94 -0.46 -14.76 -15.05
CA GLU A 94 0.46 -15.87 -14.80
C GLU A 94 0.40 -16.36 -13.35
N ALA A 95 0.32 -15.42 -12.38
CA ALA A 95 0.20 -15.75 -10.96
C ALA A 95 -1.22 -16.21 -10.58
N GLY A 96 -2.21 -15.97 -11.42
CA GLY A 96 -3.61 -16.26 -11.16
C GLY A 96 -4.23 -15.43 -10.04
N LEU A 97 -3.79 -14.18 -9.87
CA LEU A 97 -4.32 -13.31 -8.83
C LEU A 97 -5.76 -12.91 -9.13
N GLU A 98 -6.54 -12.72 -8.08
CA GLU A 98 -7.89 -12.16 -8.20
C GLU A 98 -7.83 -10.70 -8.59
N ALA A 99 -7.02 -9.91 -7.88
CA ALA A 99 -6.76 -8.51 -8.19
C ALA A 99 -5.43 -8.04 -7.58
N VAL A 100 -4.97 -6.88 -8.06
CA VAL A 100 -3.90 -6.09 -7.43
C VAL A 100 -4.36 -4.65 -7.24
N VAL A 101 -3.84 -3.99 -6.19
CA VAL A 101 -4.12 -2.59 -5.88
C VAL A 101 -2.85 -1.79 -6.07
N PHE A 102 -2.85 -0.89 -7.04
CA PHE A 102 -1.78 0.09 -7.20
C PHE A 102 -2.03 1.28 -6.28
N VAL A 103 -1.24 1.38 -5.23
CA VAL A 103 -1.36 2.47 -4.25
C VAL A 103 -0.68 3.76 -4.71
N THR A 104 0.18 3.70 -5.73
CA THR A 104 0.73 4.87 -6.46
C THR A 104 0.91 4.52 -7.94
N GLY A 105 0.95 5.52 -8.83
CA GLY A 105 1.12 5.28 -10.27
C GLY A 105 1.11 6.55 -11.12
N GLY A 106 1.99 7.53 -10.82
CA GLY A 106 2.22 8.69 -11.67
C GLY A 106 1.18 9.81 -11.56
N GLY A 107 0.27 9.72 -10.58
CA GLY A 107 -0.83 10.67 -10.38
C GLY A 107 -2.20 10.04 -10.64
N ASN A 108 -3.25 10.64 -10.05
CA ASN A 108 -4.59 10.04 -10.00
C ASN A 108 -5.15 9.73 -11.39
N ARG A 109 -5.10 10.69 -12.32
CA ARG A 109 -5.65 10.50 -13.68
C ARG A 109 -4.80 9.58 -14.53
N THR A 110 -3.48 9.62 -14.37
CA THR A 110 -2.57 8.73 -15.10
C THR A 110 -2.79 7.30 -14.69
N LEU A 111 -2.86 7.00 -13.38
CA LEU A 111 -3.18 5.68 -12.87
C LEU A 111 -4.55 5.21 -13.37
N ALA A 112 -5.60 6.02 -13.17
CA ALA A 112 -6.96 5.66 -13.56
C ALA A 112 -7.06 5.28 -15.05
N ARG A 113 -6.43 6.07 -15.92
CA ARG A 113 -6.42 5.78 -17.37
C ARG A 113 -5.64 4.52 -17.71
N ALA A 114 -4.51 4.29 -17.04
CA ALA A 114 -3.66 3.13 -17.30
C ALA A 114 -4.36 1.80 -16.97
N ILE A 115 -5.20 1.80 -15.92
CA ILE A 115 -5.89 0.59 -15.45
C ILE A 115 -7.35 0.46 -15.93
N ALA A 116 -7.89 1.46 -16.65
CA ALA A 116 -9.32 1.52 -17.02
C ALA A 116 -9.86 0.25 -17.69
N ASP A 117 -9.06 -0.37 -18.56
CA ASP A 117 -9.43 -1.58 -19.29
C ASP A 117 -8.87 -2.87 -18.65
N GLN A 118 -8.42 -2.78 -17.39
CA GLN A 118 -7.77 -3.88 -16.67
C GLN A 118 -8.63 -4.32 -15.47
N PRO A 119 -9.53 -5.30 -15.63
CA PRO A 119 -10.56 -5.61 -14.62
C PRO A 119 -10.00 -6.15 -13.29
N ARG A 120 -8.72 -6.55 -13.26
CA ARG A 120 -8.03 -7.07 -12.05
C ARG A 120 -7.12 -6.04 -11.42
N MET A 121 -7.12 -4.81 -11.91
CA MET A 121 -6.32 -3.72 -11.39
C MET A 121 -7.21 -2.68 -10.75
N LEU A 122 -6.89 -2.34 -9.51
CA LEU A 122 -7.51 -1.26 -8.78
C LEU A 122 -6.44 -0.20 -8.50
N GLY A 123 -6.85 1.03 -8.31
CA GLY A 123 -5.93 2.12 -8.01
C GLY A 123 -6.39 2.91 -6.81
N PHE A 124 -5.44 3.45 -6.06
CA PHE A 124 -5.70 4.42 -5.00
C PHE A 124 -5.33 5.82 -5.48
N ALA A 125 -6.11 6.82 -5.07
CA ALA A 125 -5.70 8.20 -5.19
C ALA A 125 -4.44 8.44 -4.34
N HIS A 126 -3.50 9.23 -4.86
CA HIS A 126 -2.29 9.59 -4.15
C HIS A 126 -1.94 11.06 -4.46
N HIS A 127 -2.02 11.91 -3.45
CA HIS A 127 -1.63 13.31 -3.51
C HIS A 127 -1.36 13.83 -2.09
N ASP A 128 -0.71 14.99 -1.98
CA ASP A 128 -0.47 15.64 -0.70
C ASP A 128 -1.78 16.17 -0.11
N PRO A 129 -2.24 15.65 1.05
CA PRO A 129 -3.51 16.05 1.65
C PRO A 129 -3.52 17.49 2.19
N PHE A 130 -2.36 18.15 2.29
CA PHE A 130 -2.27 19.57 2.69
C PHE A 130 -2.45 20.55 1.54
N LEU A 131 -2.54 20.07 0.29
CA LEU A 131 -2.79 20.97 -0.85
C LEU A 131 -4.20 21.55 -0.78
N PRO A 132 -4.36 22.83 -1.18
CA PRO A 132 -5.69 23.41 -1.29
C PRO A 132 -6.59 22.59 -2.22
N GLY A 133 -7.78 22.20 -1.73
CA GLY A 133 -8.74 21.37 -2.48
C GLY A 133 -8.39 19.88 -2.54
N ALA A 134 -7.51 19.37 -1.67
CA ALA A 134 -7.16 17.95 -1.61
C ALA A 134 -8.39 17.05 -1.37
N ASP A 135 -9.36 17.51 -0.59
CA ASP A 135 -10.65 16.85 -0.36
C ASP A 135 -11.47 16.75 -1.65
N ALA A 136 -11.57 17.82 -2.42
CA ALA A 136 -12.26 17.82 -3.71
C ALA A 136 -11.54 16.95 -4.74
N GLU A 137 -10.21 16.95 -4.75
CA GLU A 137 -9.40 16.07 -5.60
C GLU A 137 -9.59 14.59 -5.24
N LEU A 138 -9.64 14.24 -3.95
CA LEU A 138 -9.92 12.87 -3.52
C LEU A 138 -11.31 12.43 -4.01
N ARG A 139 -12.33 13.27 -3.79
CA ARG A 139 -13.68 13.00 -4.26
C ARG A 139 -13.73 12.77 -5.76
N ARG A 140 -13.09 13.64 -6.53
CA ARG A 140 -13.01 13.54 -7.98
C ARG A 140 -12.34 12.24 -8.40
N ALA A 141 -11.19 11.91 -7.81
CA ALA A 141 -10.43 10.70 -8.12
C ALA A 141 -11.23 9.42 -7.89
N VAL A 142 -12.06 9.38 -6.85
CA VAL A 142 -12.90 8.21 -6.55
C VAL A 142 -14.16 8.20 -7.40
N VAL A 143 -14.90 9.31 -7.48
CA VAL A 143 -16.23 9.35 -8.11
C VAL A 143 -16.15 9.42 -9.64
N GLU A 144 -15.19 10.20 -10.17
CA GLU A 144 -15.10 10.41 -11.62
C GLU A 144 -14.06 9.49 -12.27
N ASP A 145 -12.91 9.28 -11.61
CA ASP A 145 -11.82 8.47 -12.17
C ASP A 145 -11.88 6.99 -11.73
N GLY A 146 -12.77 6.62 -10.78
CA GLY A 146 -13.01 5.23 -10.37
C GLY A 146 -11.93 4.64 -9.47
N LEU A 147 -11.10 5.46 -8.81
CA LEU A 147 -10.12 4.98 -7.85
C LEU A 147 -10.80 4.50 -6.56
N SER A 148 -10.23 3.50 -5.90
CA SER A 148 -10.91 2.70 -4.86
C SER A 148 -10.42 2.97 -3.43
N GLY A 149 -9.55 3.95 -3.23
CA GLY A 149 -8.97 4.27 -1.93
C GLY A 149 -8.06 5.49 -1.99
N PHE A 150 -7.42 5.79 -0.87
CA PHE A 150 -6.47 6.90 -0.75
C PHE A 150 -5.14 6.45 -0.14
N LYS A 151 -4.02 6.84 -0.76
CA LYS A 151 -2.66 6.58 -0.27
C LYS A 151 -2.01 7.84 0.23
N VAL A 152 -1.44 7.79 1.44
CA VAL A 152 -0.65 8.86 2.05
C VAL A 152 0.74 8.35 2.43
N LEU A 153 1.77 9.11 2.10
CA LEU A 153 3.14 8.93 2.57
C LEU A 153 3.40 9.91 3.72
N ALA A 154 3.00 9.55 4.93
CA ALA A 154 3.03 10.46 6.07
C ALA A 154 4.42 11.07 6.35
N PRO A 155 5.55 10.33 6.28
CA PRO A 155 6.87 10.90 6.50
C PRO A 155 7.29 11.96 5.46
N ALA A 156 6.65 12.00 4.28
CA ALA A 156 6.94 12.98 3.23
C ALA A 156 6.15 14.28 3.38
N LEU A 157 5.18 14.33 4.32
CA LEU A 157 4.35 15.51 4.55
C LEU A 157 5.10 16.58 5.36
N ASP A 158 4.78 17.84 5.12
CA ASP A 158 5.30 18.96 5.90
C ASP A 158 4.56 19.20 7.21
N GLY A 159 3.25 18.92 7.22
CA GLY A 159 2.38 19.03 8.38
C GLY A 159 2.23 17.70 9.12
N ARG A 160 1.63 17.74 10.29
CA ARG A 160 1.32 16.56 11.08
C ARG A 160 0.09 15.85 10.53
N ILE A 161 0.13 14.51 10.49
CA ILE A 161 -1.00 13.69 10.00
C ILE A 161 -2.26 13.85 10.88
N ASP A 162 -2.10 14.27 12.12
CA ASP A 162 -3.18 14.53 13.08
C ASP A 162 -3.62 16.02 13.12
N ASP A 163 -3.24 16.83 12.12
CA ASP A 163 -3.68 18.21 12.00
C ASP A 163 -5.17 18.31 11.60
N ASP A 164 -5.94 19.12 12.32
CA ASP A 164 -7.37 19.29 12.08
C ASP A 164 -7.69 19.81 10.67
N SER A 165 -6.75 20.47 10.00
CA SER A 165 -6.92 20.92 8.60
C SER A 165 -7.12 19.77 7.61
N LEU A 166 -6.74 18.54 7.98
CA LEU A 166 -6.94 17.33 7.18
C LEU A 166 -8.34 16.71 7.37
N HIS A 167 -9.13 17.15 8.34
CA HIS A 167 -10.47 16.61 8.59
C HIS A 167 -11.37 16.60 7.34
N PRO A 168 -11.36 17.60 6.44
CA PRO A 168 -12.15 17.53 5.20
C PRO A 168 -11.78 16.34 4.31
N VAL A 169 -10.49 15.97 4.24
CA VAL A 169 -10.02 14.82 3.45
C VAL A 169 -10.51 13.50 4.07
N TRP A 170 -10.39 13.38 5.40
CA TRP A 170 -10.88 12.19 6.10
C TRP A 170 -12.40 12.05 6.04
N ALA A 171 -13.14 13.17 6.10
CA ALA A 171 -14.58 13.19 5.92
C ALA A 171 -15.02 12.71 4.53
N VAL A 172 -14.27 13.04 3.48
CA VAL A 172 -14.54 12.50 2.13
C VAL A 172 -14.30 10.99 2.09
N ALA A 173 -13.22 10.50 2.72
CA ALA A 173 -12.96 9.07 2.78
C ALA A 173 -14.05 8.31 3.54
N GLU A 174 -14.57 8.87 4.64
CA GLU A 174 -15.68 8.33 5.43
C GLU A 174 -16.98 8.30 4.63
N GLU A 175 -17.35 9.43 3.99
CA GLU A 175 -18.55 9.54 3.16
C GLU A 175 -18.56 8.54 2.00
N LEU A 176 -17.42 8.36 1.35
CA LEU A 176 -17.28 7.44 0.22
C LEU A 176 -17.02 5.98 0.63
N GLY A 177 -16.81 5.73 1.93
CA GLY A 177 -16.56 4.41 2.48
C GLY A 177 -15.26 3.76 1.96
N ILE A 178 -14.24 4.54 1.62
CA ILE A 178 -13.00 4.06 1.02
C ILE A 178 -11.89 3.83 2.04
N PRO A 179 -11.01 2.83 1.85
CA PRO A 179 -9.85 2.65 2.70
C PRO A 179 -8.80 3.75 2.48
N VAL A 180 -8.13 4.12 3.57
CA VAL A 180 -6.99 5.06 3.55
C VAL A 180 -5.74 4.32 4.01
N LEU A 181 -4.79 4.11 3.09
CA LEU A 181 -3.51 3.48 3.38
C LEU A 181 -2.46 4.54 3.67
N ILE A 182 -1.92 4.54 4.90
CA ILE A 182 -0.95 5.54 5.37
C ILE A 182 0.36 4.85 5.71
N HIS A 183 1.41 5.16 4.94
CA HIS A 183 2.76 4.72 5.26
C HIS A 183 3.31 5.53 6.43
N PHE A 184 3.77 4.83 7.47
CA PHE A 184 4.56 5.35 8.58
C PHE A 184 5.96 4.70 8.57
N GLY A 185 6.81 5.11 9.49
CA GLY A 185 8.19 4.65 9.53
C GLY A 185 9.10 5.37 8.55
N THR A 186 10.31 4.89 8.40
CA THR A 186 11.30 5.47 7.52
C THR A 186 10.99 5.11 6.06
N LEU A 187 11.03 6.09 5.17
CA LEU A 187 10.93 5.84 3.74
C LEU A 187 12.20 5.19 3.19
N ASP A 188 12.05 4.52 2.05
CA ASP A 188 13.14 3.91 1.29
C ASP A 188 14.37 4.83 1.15
N GLY A 189 15.56 4.24 1.21
CA GLY A 189 16.81 5.00 1.10
C GLY A 189 17.01 6.04 2.20
N GLY A 190 16.35 5.89 3.36
CA GLY A 190 16.38 6.88 4.43
C GLY A 190 15.57 8.14 4.14
N GLY A 191 14.68 8.09 3.12
CA GLY A 191 13.72 9.15 2.80
C GLY A 191 14.30 10.40 2.14
N GLY A 192 15.57 10.39 1.74
CA GLY A 192 16.17 11.52 1.03
C GLY A 192 16.04 12.85 1.79
N THR A 193 15.25 13.77 1.26
CA THR A 193 15.02 15.12 1.85
C THR A 193 13.77 15.19 2.75
N ALA A 194 13.04 14.09 2.92
CA ALA A 194 11.85 14.06 3.78
C ALA A 194 12.20 14.34 5.26
N ALA A 195 11.35 15.09 5.94
CA ALA A 195 11.59 15.47 7.32
C ALA A 195 11.29 14.37 8.35
N HIS A 196 10.56 13.33 7.95
CA HIS A 196 10.15 12.19 8.78
C HIS A 196 9.44 12.57 10.11
N ALA A 197 8.70 13.69 10.10
CA ALA A 197 7.96 14.15 11.27
C ALA A 197 6.84 13.16 11.67
N ASN A 198 6.28 12.44 10.69
CA ASN A 198 5.16 11.52 10.85
C ASN A 198 5.61 10.07 10.64
N ILE A 199 6.53 9.57 11.47
CA ILE A 199 7.02 8.19 11.37
C ILE A 199 6.36 7.22 12.36
N ASP A 200 5.76 7.75 13.43
CA ASP A 200 5.10 6.95 14.46
C ASP A 200 3.61 6.79 14.14
N PRO A 201 3.12 5.55 13.95
CA PRO A 201 1.70 5.31 13.64
C PRO A 201 0.74 5.72 14.77
N LEU A 202 1.18 5.88 16.02
CA LEU A 202 0.33 6.38 17.11
C LEU A 202 -0.19 7.79 16.85
N MET A 203 0.44 8.56 15.96
CA MET A 203 -0.08 9.87 15.53
C MET A 203 -1.45 9.76 14.84
N LEU A 204 -1.80 8.59 14.31
CA LEU A 204 -3.10 8.34 13.70
C LEU A 204 -4.22 8.16 14.74
N HIS A 205 -3.89 7.94 16.03
CA HIS A 205 -4.90 7.61 17.05
C HIS A 205 -6.04 8.64 17.17
N PRO A 206 -5.79 9.97 17.27
CA PRO A 206 -6.88 10.94 17.33
C PRO A 206 -7.73 10.95 16.05
N VAL A 207 -7.11 10.81 14.88
CA VAL A 207 -7.81 10.77 13.59
C VAL A 207 -8.69 9.51 13.47
N ALA A 208 -8.16 8.34 13.81
CA ALA A 208 -8.91 7.08 13.77
C ALA A 208 -10.12 7.09 14.71
N LYS A 209 -10.04 7.84 15.81
CA LYS A 209 -11.18 8.03 16.72
C LYS A 209 -12.17 9.08 16.25
N ALA A 210 -11.71 10.12 15.54
CA ALA A 210 -12.58 11.14 14.98
C ALA A 210 -13.38 10.62 13.75
N PHE A 211 -12.80 9.67 13.01
CA PHE A 211 -13.38 9.07 11.81
C PHE A 211 -13.46 7.55 11.94
N PRO A 212 -14.37 7.03 12.80
CA PRO A 212 -14.41 5.61 13.16
C PRO A 212 -14.88 4.69 12.03
N GLU A 213 -15.50 5.21 10.99
CA GLU A 213 -15.97 4.44 9.83
C GLU A 213 -14.94 4.37 8.71
N VAL A 214 -13.87 5.19 8.75
CA VAL A 214 -12.76 5.09 7.78
C VAL A 214 -11.89 3.88 8.10
N PRO A 215 -11.74 2.93 7.17
CA PRO A 215 -10.77 1.85 7.33
C PRO A 215 -9.35 2.39 7.07
N PHE A 216 -8.62 2.70 8.12
CA PHE A 216 -7.20 3.07 8.01
C PHE A 216 -6.35 1.81 7.90
N VAL A 217 -5.43 1.78 6.96
CA VAL A 217 -4.49 0.66 6.74
C VAL A 217 -3.07 1.15 6.93
N VAL A 218 -2.31 0.50 7.82
CA VAL A 218 -0.89 0.83 8.04
C VAL A 218 -0.05 -0.31 7.47
N PRO A 219 0.78 -0.05 6.45
CA PRO A 219 1.55 -1.07 5.76
C PRO A 219 2.81 -1.49 6.52
N HIS A 220 3.42 -2.58 6.02
CA HIS A 220 4.73 -3.08 6.45
C HIS A 220 4.80 -3.36 7.96
N PHE A 221 3.69 -3.80 8.58
CA PHE A 221 3.61 -3.99 10.04
C PHE A 221 4.08 -2.76 10.85
N GLY A 222 3.96 -1.55 10.28
CA GLY A 222 4.37 -0.30 10.90
C GLY A 222 5.82 0.12 10.63
N CYS A 223 6.57 -0.60 9.77
CA CYS A 223 7.90 -0.23 9.29
C CYS A 223 8.84 0.30 10.39
N GLY A 224 9.14 -0.56 11.39
CA GLY A 224 10.00 -0.22 12.53
C GLY A 224 9.27 0.22 13.80
N TYR A 225 7.94 0.39 13.74
CA TYR A 225 7.07 0.78 14.86
C TYR A 225 5.98 -0.27 15.15
N PRO A 226 6.33 -1.58 15.26
CA PRO A 226 5.32 -2.63 15.44
C PRO A 226 4.59 -2.54 16.78
N ALA A 227 5.26 -2.11 17.83
CA ALA A 227 4.66 -1.97 19.16
C ALA A 227 3.63 -0.83 19.20
N GLU A 228 3.94 0.28 18.58
CA GLU A 228 3.07 1.45 18.44
C GLU A 228 1.85 1.10 17.57
N LEU A 229 2.06 0.39 16.46
CA LEU A 229 0.96 -0.06 15.60
C LEU A 229 0.07 -1.10 16.29
N LEU A 230 0.61 -2.02 17.08
CA LEU A 230 -0.19 -2.95 17.88
C LEU A 230 -1.08 -2.21 18.87
N GLN A 231 -0.55 -1.19 19.57
CA GLN A 231 -1.32 -0.37 20.51
C GLN A 231 -2.42 0.43 19.79
N LEU A 232 -2.10 1.04 18.66
CA LEU A 232 -3.05 1.77 17.84
C LEU A 232 -4.17 0.87 17.35
N ALA A 233 -3.85 -0.27 16.75
CA ALA A 233 -4.81 -1.21 16.21
C ALA A 233 -5.66 -1.87 17.32
N TRP A 234 -5.11 -2.06 18.52
CA TRP A 234 -5.86 -2.49 19.69
C TRP A 234 -6.89 -1.44 20.12
N ALA A 235 -6.49 -0.16 20.15
CA ALA A 235 -7.34 0.95 20.59
C ALA A 235 -8.39 1.36 19.56
N CYS A 236 -8.14 1.15 18.26
CA CYS A 236 -8.97 1.61 17.15
C CYS A 236 -9.32 0.44 16.22
N ARG A 237 -10.60 0.02 16.24
CA ARG A 237 -11.06 -1.15 15.46
C ARG A 237 -11.05 -0.93 13.95
N ASN A 238 -11.08 0.31 13.51
CA ASN A 238 -10.99 0.72 12.11
C ASN A 238 -9.54 0.81 11.58
N VAL A 239 -8.54 0.46 12.40
CA VAL A 239 -7.15 0.34 11.96
C VAL A 239 -6.84 -1.10 11.57
N HIS A 240 -6.36 -1.27 10.36
CA HIS A 240 -5.96 -2.53 9.74
C HIS A 240 -4.44 -2.53 9.50
N VAL A 241 -3.87 -3.69 9.30
CA VAL A 241 -2.44 -3.89 9.09
C VAL A 241 -2.22 -4.54 7.73
N ASP A 242 -1.33 -3.98 6.95
CA ASP A 242 -0.87 -4.55 5.69
C ASP A 242 0.52 -5.18 5.89
N THR A 243 0.70 -6.38 5.37
CA THR A 243 1.90 -7.21 5.57
C THR A 243 2.97 -6.99 4.51
N SER A 244 2.78 -6.02 3.61
CA SER A 244 3.55 -5.84 2.37
C SER A 244 5.06 -5.72 2.57
N GLY A 245 5.78 -6.07 1.50
CA GLY A 245 7.23 -6.02 1.43
C GLY A 245 7.95 -7.21 2.08
N ASN A 246 9.27 -7.12 2.12
CA ASN A 246 10.11 -8.13 2.78
C ASN A 246 10.24 -7.93 4.28
N ASN A 247 9.83 -6.77 4.78
CA ASN A 247 9.90 -6.39 6.19
C ASN A 247 11.30 -6.51 6.80
N GLU A 248 12.35 -6.27 6.02
CA GLU A 248 13.74 -6.37 6.46
C GLU A 248 14.12 -5.36 7.57
N TRP A 249 13.28 -4.38 7.82
CA TRP A 249 13.42 -3.47 8.95
C TRP A 249 13.42 -4.20 10.30
N VAL A 250 12.96 -5.46 10.39
CA VAL A 250 13.06 -6.30 11.60
C VAL A 250 14.50 -6.42 12.11
N ARG A 251 15.50 -6.30 11.21
CA ARG A 251 16.92 -6.30 11.54
C ARG A 251 17.36 -5.10 12.40
N TRP A 252 16.59 -4.01 12.38
CA TRP A 252 16.89 -2.81 13.18
C TRP A 252 16.38 -2.92 14.61
N MET A 253 15.54 -3.92 14.90
CA MET A 253 15.00 -4.09 16.23
C MET A 253 16.10 -4.49 17.21
N PRO A 254 16.12 -3.89 18.43
CA PRO A 254 17.13 -4.19 19.45
C PRO A 254 16.91 -5.54 20.14
N TYR A 255 16.00 -6.35 19.61
CA TYR A 255 15.65 -7.70 20.06
C TYR A 255 15.42 -8.60 18.84
N PRO A 256 15.59 -9.93 18.98
CA PRO A 256 15.28 -10.86 17.91
C PRO A 256 13.80 -10.75 17.48
N LEU A 257 13.59 -10.51 16.19
CA LEU A 257 12.26 -10.40 15.60
C LEU A 257 12.31 -10.96 14.18
N SER A 258 11.37 -11.82 13.85
CA SER A 258 11.15 -12.33 12.48
C SER A 258 9.83 -11.85 11.91
N VAL A 259 9.66 -11.95 10.60
CA VAL A 259 8.36 -11.67 9.96
C VAL A 259 7.28 -12.63 10.46
N GLY A 260 7.65 -13.88 10.78
CA GLY A 260 6.74 -14.83 11.40
C GLY A 260 6.25 -14.38 12.78
N ASP A 261 7.11 -13.78 13.60
CA ASP A 261 6.72 -13.22 14.89
C ASP A 261 5.77 -12.03 14.73
N LEU A 262 5.96 -11.20 13.70
CA LEU A 262 5.03 -10.11 13.37
C LEU A 262 3.65 -10.67 13.05
N PHE A 263 3.54 -11.62 12.12
CA PHE A 263 2.27 -12.27 11.81
C PHE A 263 1.60 -12.83 13.06
N ALA A 264 2.34 -13.60 13.87
CA ALA A 264 1.80 -14.18 15.10
C ALA A 264 1.26 -13.11 16.05
N LYS A 265 2.00 -12.02 16.27
CA LYS A 265 1.62 -10.95 17.19
C LYS A 265 0.40 -10.16 16.70
N PHE A 266 0.36 -9.81 15.41
CA PHE A 266 -0.78 -9.07 14.87
C PHE A 266 -2.03 -9.95 14.80
N LEU A 267 -1.93 -11.21 14.39
CA LEU A 267 -3.05 -12.15 14.39
C LEU A 267 -3.61 -12.39 15.80
N ASP A 268 -2.74 -12.52 16.79
CA ASP A 268 -3.15 -12.67 18.21
C ASP A 268 -3.83 -11.39 18.76
N THR A 269 -3.34 -10.21 18.36
CA THR A 269 -3.81 -8.92 18.89
C THR A 269 -5.09 -8.43 18.23
N VAL A 270 -5.16 -8.50 16.89
CA VAL A 270 -6.24 -7.88 16.12
C VAL A 270 -7.12 -8.87 15.35
N GLY A 271 -6.73 -10.14 15.32
CA GLY A 271 -7.41 -11.18 14.56
C GLY A 271 -7.13 -11.14 13.05
N PRO A 272 -7.44 -12.24 12.35
CA PRO A 272 -7.22 -12.35 10.91
C PRO A 272 -8.09 -11.38 10.09
N GLU A 273 -9.18 -10.84 10.66
CA GLU A 273 -10.12 -9.93 10.00
C GLU A 273 -9.54 -8.54 9.71
N ARG A 274 -8.38 -8.20 10.31
CA ARG A 274 -7.74 -6.89 10.18
C ARG A 274 -6.33 -6.95 9.62
N VAL A 275 -5.89 -8.10 9.15
CA VAL A 275 -4.60 -8.30 8.48
C VAL A 275 -4.83 -8.47 6.99
N LEU A 276 -4.14 -7.67 6.18
CA LEU A 276 -4.22 -7.69 4.72
C LEU A 276 -2.89 -8.10 4.11
N PHE A 277 -2.96 -8.95 3.11
CA PHE A 277 -1.79 -9.31 2.31
C PHE A 277 -1.42 -8.21 1.31
N GLY A 278 -0.13 -7.90 1.21
CA GLY A 278 0.46 -7.09 0.16
C GLY A 278 1.88 -7.54 -0.16
N SER A 279 2.37 -7.23 -1.36
CA SER A 279 3.74 -7.58 -1.77
C SER A 279 4.69 -6.41 -1.83
N ASP A 280 4.21 -5.18 -1.96
CA ASP A 280 5.02 -4.00 -2.24
C ASP A 280 5.82 -4.12 -3.55
N SER A 281 5.28 -4.89 -4.49
CA SER A 281 5.87 -5.05 -5.82
C SER A 281 5.76 -3.75 -6.61
N SER A 282 6.79 -3.41 -7.37
CA SER A 282 6.85 -2.10 -8.01
C SER A 282 7.41 -2.17 -9.44
N HIS A 283 8.71 -1.96 -9.63
CA HIS A 283 9.35 -1.73 -10.91
C HIS A 283 9.68 -3.03 -11.67
N PHE A 284 9.87 -2.90 -12.99
CA PHE A 284 10.45 -3.93 -13.82
C PHE A 284 11.97 -3.77 -13.94
N PRO A 285 12.73 -4.86 -14.18
CA PRO A 285 12.26 -6.22 -14.51
C PRO A 285 11.84 -7.06 -13.30
N ARG A 286 11.76 -6.49 -12.09
CA ARG A 286 11.37 -7.20 -10.88
C ARG A 286 9.93 -7.73 -10.95
N GLY A 287 8.98 -6.89 -11.41
CA GLY A 287 7.55 -7.24 -11.51
C GLY A 287 6.95 -7.69 -10.17
N LEU A 288 6.10 -8.70 -10.19
CA LEU A 288 5.60 -9.37 -8.99
C LEU A 288 6.73 -10.09 -8.26
N VAL A 289 6.98 -9.72 -7.02
CA VAL A 289 8.02 -10.34 -6.19
C VAL A 289 7.51 -11.64 -5.59
N ARG A 290 7.49 -12.70 -6.40
CA ARG A 290 6.94 -14.01 -6.01
C ARG A 290 7.52 -14.55 -4.71
N ALA A 291 8.78 -14.26 -4.41
CA ALA A 291 9.41 -14.65 -3.15
C ALA A 291 8.69 -14.10 -1.92
N TYR A 292 8.05 -12.94 -2.00
CA TYR A 292 7.28 -12.39 -0.88
C TYR A 292 5.96 -13.12 -0.69
N TYR A 293 5.31 -13.52 -1.78
CA TYR A 293 4.13 -14.38 -1.73
C TYR A 293 4.47 -15.72 -1.11
N ASP A 294 5.51 -16.39 -1.64
CA ASP A 294 5.95 -17.72 -1.16
C ASP A 294 6.27 -17.66 0.34
N SER A 295 7.03 -16.65 0.78
CA SER A 295 7.42 -16.48 2.18
C SER A 295 6.20 -16.25 3.09
N GLN A 296 5.28 -15.38 2.72
CA GLN A 296 4.11 -15.06 3.55
C GLN A 296 3.11 -16.22 3.59
N VAL A 297 2.89 -16.91 2.46
CA VAL A 297 2.05 -18.13 2.41
C VAL A 297 2.62 -19.22 3.32
N ASP A 298 3.94 -19.42 3.28
CA ASP A 298 4.62 -20.40 4.12
C ASP A 298 4.57 -20.03 5.61
N ILE A 299 4.76 -18.76 5.97
CA ILE A 299 4.62 -18.26 7.35
C ILE A 299 3.20 -18.53 7.87
N VAL A 300 2.18 -18.11 7.13
CA VAL A 300 0.77 -18.28 7.53
C VAL A 300 0.40 -19.77 7.63
N GLY A 301 0.95 -20.60 6.72
CA GLY A 301 0.80 -22.06 6.79
C GLY A 301 1.40 -22.66 8.07
N ARG A 302 2.59 -22.22 8.46
CA ARG A 302 3.23 -22.69 9.72
C ARG A 302 2.53 -22.22 10.98
N LEU A 303 1.87 -21.06 10.94
CA LEU A 303 1.06 -20.56 12.06
C LEU A 303 -0.25 -21.34 12.25
N GLY A 304 -0.61 -22.21 11.31
CA GLY A 304 -1.76 -23.10 11.44
C GLY A 304 -3.12 -22.43 11.28
N LEU A 305 -3.18 -21.31 10.53
CA LEU A 305 -4.46 -20.65 10.22
C LEU A 305 -5.38 -21.62 9.46
N SER A 306 -6.65 -21.62 9.83
CA SER A 306 -7.70 -22.32 9.07
C SER A 306 -7.82 -21.77 7.64
N ALA A 307 -8.48 -22.53 6.76
CA ALA A 307 -8.71 -22.08 5.39
C ALA A 307 -9.50 -20.75 5.32
N SER A 308 -10.44 -20.54 6.24
CA SER A 308 -11.21 -19.29 6.35
C SER A 308 -10.36 -18.11 6.81
N GLU A 309 -9.53 -18.29 7.84
CA GLU A 309 -8.63 -17.24 8.34
C GLU A 309 -7.58 -16.87 7.28
N ARG A 310 -7.00 -17.86 6.61
CA ARG A 310 -6.09 -17.63 5.48
C ARG A 310 -6.79 -16.87 4.36
N HIS A 311 -8.03 -17.23 4.01
CA HIS A 311 -8.81 -16.50 3.01
C HIS A 311 -9.01 -15.03 3.42
N LEU A 312 -9.32 -14.74 4.70
CA LEU A 312 -9.44 -13.37 5.19
C LEU A 312 -8.16 -12.58 4.94
N VAL A 313 -7.00 -13.09 5.33
CA VAL A 313 -5.71 -12.42 5.19
C VAL A 313 -5.34 -12.16 3.73
N PHE A 314 -5.49 -13.16 2.85
CA PHE A 314 -5.01 -13.07 1.48
C PHE A 314 -6.01 -12.49 0.47
N ALA A 315 -7.31 -12.46 0.78
CA ALA A 315 -8.31 -11.94 -0.16
C ALA A 315 -9.53 -11.30 0.52
N GLY A 316 -10.13 -11.95 1.51
CA GLY A 316 -11.43 -11.57 2.04
C GLY A 316 -11.47 -10.16 2.64
N ASN A 317 -10.45 -9.76 3.39
CA ASN A 317 -10.38 -8.42 3.96
C ASN A 317 -10.22 -7.34 2.88
N ALA A 318 -9.34 -7.58 1.91
CA ALA A 318 -9.16 -6.67 0.78
C ALA A 318 -10.45 -6.54 -0.03
N ALA A 319 -11.12 -7.65 -0.35
CA ALA A 319 -12.39 -7.64 -1.06
C ALA A 319 -13.48 -6.85 -0.30
N ARG A 320 -13.55 -7.02 1.02
CA ARG A 320 -14.49 -6.28 1.87
C ARG A 320 -14.21 -4.79 1.88
N LEU A 321 -12.96 -4.38 2.07
CA LEU A 321 -12.59 -2.95 2.12
C LEU A 321 -12.71 -2.25 0.77
N LEU A 322 -12.52 -3.00 -0.34
CA LEU A 322 -12.63 -2.49 -1.70
C LEU A 322 -14.04 -2.66 -2.30
N HIS A 323 -15.01 -3.13 -1.51
CA HIS A 323 -16.37 -3.41 -1.94
C HIS A 323 -16.46 -4.33 -3.17
N LEU A 324 -15.48 -5.22 -3.35
CA LEU A 324 -15.51 -6.20 -4.41
C LEU A 324 -16.61 -7.23 -4.12
N ARG A 325 -17.43 -7.54 -5.10
CA ARG A 325 -18.44 -8.58 -4.95
C ARG A 325 -17.73 -9.92 -4.76
N SER A 326 -17.85 -10.48 -3.57
CA SER A 326 -17.54 -11.89 -3.39
C SER A 326 -18.50 -12.66 -4.30
N GLY A 327 -17.99 -13.45 -5.22
CA GLY A 327 -18.84 -14.42 -5.94
C GLY A 327 -19.55 -15.26 -4.88
N ALA A 328 -20.87 -15.21 -4.89
CA ALA A 328 -21.71 -16.01 -4.00
C ALA A 328 -21.64 -17.48 -4.37
#